data_18b64e63cf0c6092eb69b17c24cac921
#
_entry.id   18b64e63cf0c6092eb69b17c24cac921
#
_cell.length_a   1.000
_cell.length_b   1.000
_cell.length_c   1.000
_cell.angle_alpha   90.00
_cell.angle_beta   90.00
_cell.angle_gamma   90.00
#
_symmetry.space_group_name_H-M   'P 1'
#
loop_
_entity.id
_entity.type
_entity.pdbx_description
1 polymer ?
#
loop_
_entity_poly.entity_id
_entity_poly.type
_entity_poly.pdbx_seq_one_letter_code
_entity_poly.pdbx_strand_id
1 'polypeptide(L)' 'MNPTQLRQALGELNGERDLCVYFADVPSPVPGVANLEVKRAMLIPDEADHLVKVTDGKAVYILDAERVAWIKIGIK' A
#
# COMPACT_ATOMS: atom_id res chain seq x y z
N MET A 1 -11.08 0.13 -1.46
CA MET A 1 -11.10 -1.29 -1.03
C MET A 1 -11.45 -1.36 0.44
N ASN A 2 -12.02 -2.47 0.89
CA ASN A 2 -12.13 -2.67 2.33
C ASN A 2 -10.78 -3.18 2.88
N PRO A 3 -10.57 -3.09 4.21
CA PRO A 3 -9.28 -3.50 4.78
C PRO A 3 -8.89 -4.95 4.51
N THR A 4 -9.86 -5.86 4.51
CA THR A 4 -9.59 -7.27 4.24
C THR A 4 -9.09 -7.48 2.81
N GLN A 5 -9.75 -6.86 1.85
CA GLN A 5 -9.34 -6.94 0.45
C GLN A 5 -7.94 -6.36 0.25
N LEU A 6 -7.67 -5.22 0.86
CA LEU A 6 -6.37 -4.58 0.73
C LEU A 6 -5.26 -5.46 1.33
N ARG A 7 -5.51 -6.04 2.51
CA ARG A 7 -4.53 -6.95 3.12
C ARG A 7 -4.27 -8.16 2.24
N GLN A 8 -5.30 -8.72 1.63
CA GLN A 8 -5.12 -9.86 0.74
C GLN A 8 -4.23 -9.50 -0.45
N ALA A 9 -4.46 -8.34 -1.05
CA ALA A 9 -3.65 -7.88 -2.17
C ALA A 9 -2.20 -7.63 -1.73
N LEU A 10 -2.02 -6.99 -0.58
CA LEU A 10 -0.68 -6.65 -0.06
C LEU A 10 0.07 -7.89 0.44
N GLY A 11 -0.61 -9.01 0.62
CA GLY A 11 0.02 -10.25 1.06
C GLY A 11 1.07 -10.77 0.09
N GLU A 12 1.08 -10.28 -1.15
CA GLU A 12 2.12 -10.64 -2.12
C GLU A 12 3.43 -9.91 -1.89
N LEU A 13 3.44 -8.90 -1.05
CA LEU A 13 4.66 -8.15 -0.74
C LEU A 13 5.61 -9.03 0.09
N ASN A 14 6.89 -8.99 -0.27
CA ASN A 14 7.90 -9.84 0.36
C ASN A 14 9.18 -9.08 0.73
N GLY A 15 9.13 -7.75 0.70
CA GLY A 15 10.31 -6.94 0.98
C GLY A 15 11.20 -6.71 -0.23
N GLU A 16 10.82 -7.24 -1.40
CA GLU A 16 11.61 -7.09 -2.62
C GLU A 16 10.85 -6.35 -3.72
N ARG A 17 9.55 -6.14 -3.55
CA ARG A 17 8.70 -5.49 -4.56
C ARG A 17 8.32 -4.10 -4.12
N ASP A 18 8.22 -3.20 -5.09
CA ASP A 18 7.77 -1.84 -4.84
C ASP A 18 6.26 -1.79 -4.89
N LEU A 19 5.67 -0.99 -3.99
CA LEU A 19 4.24 -0.77 -3.92
C LEU A 19 3.93 0.65 -4.35
N CYS A 20 2.96 0.80 -5.25
CA CYS A 20 2.40 2.09 -5.62
C CYS A 20 0.93 2.12 -5.25
N VAL A 21 0.51 3.17 -4.55
CA VAL A 21 -0.87 3.31 -4.07
C VAL A 21 -1.49 4.54 -4.71
N TYR A 22 -2.72 4.38 -5.20
CA TYR A 22 -3.48 5.44 -5.84
C TYR A 22 -4.78 5.63 -5.08
N PHE A 23 -4.98 6.85 -4.55
CA PHE A 23 -6.18 7.18 -3.78
C PHE A 23 -7.27 7.73 -4.70
N ALA A 24 -8.52 7.40 -4.38
CA ALA A 24 -9.65 7.72 -5.25
C ALA A 24 -9.94 9.22 -5.33
N ASP A 25 -9.72 9.94 -4.23
CA ASP A 25 -10.12 11.33 -4.09
C ASP A 25 -8.93 12.31 -4.04
N VAL A 26 -7.73 11.82 -4.30
CA VAL A 26 -6.53 12.65 -4.30
C VAL A 26 -5.89 12.61 -5.69
N PRO A 27 -5.84 13.74 -6.40
CA PRO A 27 -5.19 13.75 -7.71
C PRO A 27 -3.68 13.54 -7.57
N SER A 28 -3.12 12.85 -8.55
CA SER A 28 -1.67 12.70 -8.62
C SER A 28 -1.04 14.07 -8.96
N PRO A 29 0.05 14.47 -8.29
CA PRO A 29 0.69 15.74 -8.61
C PRO A 29 1.28 15.75 -10.03
N VAL A 30 1.64 14.58 -10.55
CA VAL A 30 2.10 14.41 -11.93
C VAL A 30 1.36 13.22 -12.52
N PRO A 31 0.76 13.34 -13.72
CA PRO A 31 0.05 12.22 -14.33
C PRO A 31 0.92 10.97 -14.41
N GLY A 32 0.37 9.84 -13.99
CA GLY A 32 1.07 8.56 -14.01
C GLY A 32 1.94 8.29 -12.79
N VAL A 33 2.08 9.25 -11.87
CA VAL A 33 2.84 9.06 -10.63
C VAL A 33 1.89 8.69 -9.51
N ALA A 34 2.24 7.67 -8.73
CA ALA A 34 1.42 7.23 -7.60
C ALA A 34 1.34 8.30 -6.52
N ASN A 35 0.25 8.31 -5.76
CA ASN A 35 0.12 9.18 -4.60
C ASN A 35 1.11 8.77 -3.49
N LEU A 36 1.39 7.48 -3.39
CA LEU A 36 2.36 6.94 -2.44
C LEU A 36 3.15 5.83 -3.11
N GLU A 37 4.46 5.85 -2.94
CA GLU A 37 5.33 4.78 -3.40
C GLU A 37 6.14 4.27 -2.21
N VAL A 38 6.14 2.96 -2.00
CA VAL A 38 6.90 2.32 -0.92
C VAL A 38 7.85 1.32 -1.57
N LYS A 39 9.15 1.58 -1.46
CA LYS A 39 10.17 0.71 -2.02
C LYS A 39 10.38 -0.51 -1.14
N ARG A 40 10.51 -1.67 -1.76
CA ARG A 40 10.76 -2.94 -1.05
C ARG A 40 9.77 -3.13 0.08
N ALA A 41 8.49 -3.02 -0.25
CA ALA A 41 7.43 -2.96 0.73
C ALA A 41 7.16 -4.34 1.35
N MET A 42 6.79 -4.33 2.62
CA MET A 42 6.28 -5.49 3.33
C MET A 42 4.99 -5.13 4.04
N LEU A 43 4.06 -6.06 4.05
CA LEU A 43 2.83 -5.91 4.82
C LEU A 43 3.14 -6.22 6.28
N ILE A 44 2.71 -5.34 7.18
CA ILE A 44 2.77 -5.60 8.62
C ILE A 44 1.55 -6.45 8.98
N PRO A 45 1.74 -7.55 9.73
CA PRO A 45 0.61 -8.40 10.14
C PRO A 45 -0.46 -7.61 10.89
N ASP A 46 -1.70 -8.09 10.80
CA ASP A 46 -2.84 -7.45 11.46
C ASP A 46 -2.59 -7.33 12.96
N GLU A 47 -2.77 -6.12 13.47
CA GLU A 47 -2.60 -5.80 14.87
C GLU A 47 -3.95 -5.47 15.49
N ALA A 48 -3.96 -5.21 16.80
CA ALA A 48 -5.21 -5.00 17.54
C ALA A 48 -6.02 -3.81 17.02
N ASP A 49 -5.36 -2.81 16.43
CA ASP A 49 -6.04 -1.64 15.88
C ASP A 49 -6.65 -1.90 14.50
N HIS A 50 -6.34 -3.04 13.87
CA HIS A 50 -6.83 -3.48 12.56
C HIS A 50 -6.55 -2.48 11.43
N LEU A 51 -5.59 -1.58 11.60
CA LEU A 51 -5.17 -0.69 10.54
C LEU A 51 -4.28 -1.43 9.54
N VAL A 52 -4.39 -1.04 8.26
CA VAL A 52 -3.55 -1.63 7.22
C VAL A 52 -2.23 -0.85 7.19
N LYS A 53 -1.13 -1.56 7.42
CA LYS A 53 0.19 -0.95 7.53
C LYS A 53 1.19 -1.65 6.63
N VAL A 54 2.04 -0.87 6.00
CA VAL A 54 3.17 -1.39 5.23
C VAL A 54 4.43 -0.68 5.67
N THR A 55 5.57 -1.30 5.41
CA THR A 55 6.85 -0.71 5.78
C THR A 55 7.88 -0.93 4.67
N ASP A 56 8.84 0.00 4.58
CA ASP A 56 10.02 -0.15 3.73
C ASP A 56 11.26 -0.53 4.56
N GLY A 57 11.08 -0.85 5.83
CA GLY A 57 12.16 -1.12 6.76
C GLY A 57 12.66 0.10 7.51
N LYS A 58 12.24 1.30 7.10
CA LYS A 58 12.66 2.55 7.74
C LYS A 58 11.48 3.30 8.37
N ALA A 59 10.32 3.21 7.75
CA ALA A 59 9.12 3.88 8.20
C ALA A 59 7.93 2.95 8.06
N VAL A 60 6.87 3.25 8.80
CA VAL A 60 5.61 2.54 8.71
C VAL A 60 4.60 3.49 8.07
N TYR A 61 3.92 3.00 7.03
CA TYR A 61 2.88 3.75 6.32
C TYR A 61 1.55 3.12 6.66
N ILE A 62 0.64 3.93 7.20
CA ILE A 62 -0.70 3.48 7.57
C ILE A 62 -1.65 3.93 6.49
N LEU A 63 -2.39 2.97 5.91
CA LEU A 63 -3.23 3.22 4.74
C LEU A 63 -4.70 3.22 5.12
N ASP A 64 -5.44 4.20 4.61
CA ASP A 64 -6.91 4.19 4.68
C ASP A 64 -7.42 3.37 3.51
N ALA A 65 -7.78 2.12 3.78
CA ALA A 65 -8.18 1.18 2.75
C ALA A 65 -9.36 1.68 1.92
N GLU A 66 -10.31 2.38 2.55
CA GLU A 66 -11.51 2.82 1.87
C GLU A 66 -11.25 3.91 0.84
N ARG A 67 -10.12 4.61 0.97
CA ARG A 67 -9.73 5.65 0.02
C ARG A 67 -8.85 5.12 -1.11
N VAL A 68 -8.39 3.89 -1.01
CA VAL A 68 -7.54 3.30 -2.04
C VAL A 68 -8.38 2.92 -3.24
N ALA A 69 -8.07 3.51 -4.40
CA ALA A 69 -8.74 3.17 -5.65
C ALA A 69 -8.14 1.90 -6.24
N TRP A 70 -6.82 1.83 -6.33
CA TRP A 70 -6.11 0.66 -6.84
C TRP A 70 -4.65 0.74 -6.41
N ILE A 71 -3.97 -0.39 -6.51
CA ILE A 71 -2.55 -0.49 -6.18
C ILE A 71 -1.82 -1.17 -7.33
N LYS A 72 -0.52 -0.95 -7.39
CA LYS A 72 0.36 -1.63 -8.32
C LYS A 72 1.53 -2.21 -7.54
N ILE A 73 1.77 -3.49 -7.72
CA ILE A 73 2.88 -4.19 -7.08
C ILE A 73 3.85 -4.59 -8.18
N GLY A 74 5.11 -4.22 -8.04
CA GLY A 74 6.12 -4.53 -9.02
C GLY A 74 6.35 -6.03 -9.13
N ILE A 75 6.62 -6.48 -10.33
CA ILE A 75 7.01 -7.88 -10.60
C ILE A 75 8.52 -7.96 -10.51
N LYS A 76 8.98 -8.89 -9.71
CA LYS A 76 10.40 -9.04 -9.50
C LYS A 76 10.96 -10.16 -10.35
#